data_8a797a04e301ec0b22b2461a25273ce9
#
_entry.id   8a797a04e301ec0b22b2461a25273ce9
#
_cell.length_a   1.000
_cell.length_b   1.000
_cell.length_c   1.000
_cell.angle_alpha   90.00
_cell.angle_beta   90.00
_cell.angle_gamma   90.00
#
_symmetry.space_group_name_H-M   'P 1'
#
loop_
_entity.id
_entity.type
_entity.pdbx_description
1 polymer ?
#
loop_
_entity_poly.entity_id
_entity_poly.type
_entity_poly.pdbx_seq_one_letter_code
_entity_poly.pdbx_strand_id
1 'polypeptide(L)'
;MDAALKQEVKDWIADDPDPATALALTELVNRGDEATLRKYFSGFLQFGTAGLRGPIGPGPSCMNRAVVGRTAAGIAAYMKKRGMNSVVIGRDARYGSEDFTFETAEIMSGAGMKVFILPRPLPTPVLAFATSALKCDIGIMVTASHNPPEDNGYKVYIGPVADGINYAASQIINPTDGFIASDIAAVRSLKSQPRGSEWTILGEEEVDEYIKRSSALAPRPSDIKIVYTAMHGVGTETLKKVFTQAGFNNLITVDEQCTPDPDFPTVAFPNPEEPGAIDLALAKAREVDADLVIANDPDADRCAAAINDPVVGWRMLRGDELGIIFGEWIARTHPKGTFGNSIVSSSALRKICAHYGINFQEVLTGFKWLAKIEDLAFGYEEAIGYSVDSKTVNDKDGISAAIFLAQIASDLAKSGLTLTDLLNEVWGRHGFHGTEQISIRVADMSSIARLLNGLRKSPPSEIAGRAVKSIDDLAAPQDGLPPTDGLRIWLDGDIRIIVRPSGTEAKMKCYIEVITATSAESQKLLDEIRGPLKEFLS
;
A
#
# COMPACT_ATOMS: atom_id res chain seq x y z
N MET A 1 -35.55 -17.34 11.60
CA MET A 1 -34.71 -16.13 11.74
C MET A 1 -34.89 -15.56 13.14
N ASP A 2 -33.80 -15.29 13.79
CA ASP A 2 -33.75 -14.61 15.08
C ASP A 2 -34.45 -13.24 15.01
N ALA A 3 -35.31 -12.93 16.03
CA ALA A 3 -36.09 -11.70 16.05
C ALA A 3 -35.21 -10.43 16.15
N ALA A 4 -34.11 -10.51 16.90
CA ALA A 4 -33.18 -9.40 17.05
C ALA A 4 -32.49 -9.07 15.73
N LEU A 5 -31.92 -10.08 15.05
CA LEU A 5 -31.34 -9.93 13.72
C LEU A 5 -32.35 -9.37 12.71
N LYS A 6 -33.60 -9.87 12.74
CA LYS A 6 -34.63 -9.39 11.82
C LYS A 6 -34.97 -7.91 12.05
N GLN A 7 -34.94 -7.45 13.29
CA GLN A 7 -35.16 -6.04 13.59
C GLN A 7 -33.97 -5.19 13.15
N GLU A 8 -32.74 -5.62 13.44
CA GLU A 8 -31.52 -4.93 13.03
C GLU A 8 -31.46 -4.76 11.50
N VAL A 9 -31.76 -5.81 10.74
CA VAL A 9 -31.81 -5.76 9.26
C VAL A 9 -32.87 -4.78 8.79
N LYS A 10 -34.07 -4.75 9.40
CA LYS A 10 -35.13 -3.79 9.06
C LYS A 10 -34.71 -2.35 9.31
N ASP A 11 -34.09 -2.09 10.47
CA ASP A 11 -33.64 -0.75 10.85
C ASP A 11 -32.53 -0.27 9.86
N TRP A 12 -31.65 -1.18 9.47
CA TRP A 12 -30.63 -0.90 8.46
C TRP A 12 -31.23 -0.56 7.09
N ILE A 13 -32.15 -1.41 6.58
CA ILE A 13 -32.87 -1.17 5.30
C ILE A 13 -33.59 0.19 5.35
N ALA A 14 -34.17 0.54 6.49
CA ALA A 14 -34.87 1.82 6.65
C ALA A 14 -33.95 3.04 6.58
N ASP A 15 -32.65 2.90 6.91
CA ASP A 15 -31.64 3.96 6.90
C ASP A 15 -30.71 3.92 5.66
N ASP A 16 -30.75 2.84 4.86
CA ASP A 16 -29.93 2.63 3.69
C ASP A 16 -30.32 3.62 2.56
N PRO A 17 -29.37 4.42 2.02
CA PRO A 17 -29.62 5.34 0.92
C PRO A 17 -29.68 4.64 -0.44
N ASP A 18 -29.22 3.37 -0.54
CA ASP A 18 -29.14 2.62 -1.79
C ASP A 18 -30.31 1.64 -1.93
N PRO A 19 -31.23 1.87 -2.89
CA PRO A 19 -32.34 0.97 -3.13
C PRO A 19 -31.92 -0.46 -3.51
N ALA A 20 -30.74 -0.64 -4.16
CA ALA A 20 -30.27 -1.95 -4.60
C ALA A 20 -29.84 -2.82 -3.40
N THR A 21 -29.07 -2.26 -2.47
CA THR A 21 -28.64 -2.98 -1.25
C THR A 21 -29.83 -3.22 -0.30
N ALA A 22 -30.74 -2.26 -0.17
CA ALA A 22 -31.98 -2.40 0.59
C ALA A 22 -32.87 -3.52 0.01
N LEU A 23 -33.00 -3.61 -1.31
CA LEU A 23 -33.76 -4.69 -1.97
C LEU A 23 -33.09 -6.04 -1.75
N ALA A 24 -31.78 -6.15 -1.93
CA ALA A 24 -31.03 -7.39 -1.71
C ALA A 24 -31.22 -7.93 -0.28
N LEU A 25 -31.14 -7.07 0.72
CA LEU A 25 -31.42 -7.46 2.12
C LEU A 25 -32.89 -7.89 2.33
N THR A 26 -33.84 -7.19 1.70
CA THR A 26 -35.26 -7.53 1.77
C THR A 26 -35.51 -8.92 1.19
N GLU A 27 -34.87 -9.26 0.08
CA GLU A 27 -34.97 -10.59 -0.52
C GLU A 27 -34.39 -11.69 0.36
N LEU A 28 -33.23 -11.45 1.01
CA LEU A 28 -32.63 -12.38 1.97
C LEU A 28 -33.57 -12.63 3.16
N VAL A 29 -34.20 -11.57 3.69
CA VAL A 29 -35.21 -11.70 4.75
C VAL A 29 -36.41 -12.55 4.30
N ASN A 30 -36.92 -12.29 3.09
CA ASN A 30 -38.08 -13.02 2.54
C ASN A 30 -37.78 -14.49 2.28
N ARG A 31 -36.55 -14.83 1.87
CA ARG A 31 -36.09 -16.21 1.66
C ARG A 31 -35.72 -16.92 2.97
N GLY A 32 -35.62 -16.18 4.07
CA GLY A 32 -35.19 -16.74 5.36
C GLY A 32 -33.72 -17.14 5.42
N ASP A 33 -32.85 -16.51 4.59
CA ASP A 33 -31.41 -16.81 4.52
C ASP A 33 -30.67 -16.16 5.70
N GLU A 34 -30.87 -16.75 6.88
CA GLU A 34 -30.27 -16.26 8.12
C GLU A 34 -28.74 -16.36 8.13
N ALA A 35 -28.17 -17.37 7.46
CA ALA A 35 -26.71 -17.56 7.41
C ALA A 35 -26.01 -16.40 6.70
N THR A 36 -26.53 -16.01 5.53
CA THR A 36 -26.02 -14.86 4.78
C THR A 36 -26.24 -13.54 5.51
N LEU A 37 -27.42 -13.37 6.12
CA LEU A 37 -27.69 -12.16 6.92
C LEU A 37 -26.73 -12.03 8.12
N ARG A 38 -26.46 -13.12 8.86
CA ARG A 38 -25.48 -13.11 9.95
C ARG A 38 -24.07 -12.74 9.48
N LYS A 39 -23.69 -13.11 8.26
CA LYS A 39 -22.41 -12.70 7.67
C LYS A 39 -22.37 -11.20 7.43
N TYR A 40 -23.44 -10.62 6.84
CA TYR A 40 -23.51 -9.18 6.54
C TYR A 40 -23.71 -8.31 7.78
N PHE A 41 -24.23 -8.87 8.88
CA PHE A 41 -24.47 -8.22 10.17
C PHE A 41 -23.54 -8.78 11.27
N SER A 42 -22.35 -9.20 10.92
CA SER A 42 -21.33 -9.68 11.89
C SER A 42 -20.63 -8.54 12.66
N GLY A 43 -21.09 -7.32 12.52
CA GLY A 43 -20.56 -6.09 13.07
C GLY A 43 -20.33 -5.04 12.00
N PHE A 44 -19.83 -3.87 12.39
CA PHE A 44 -19.47 -2.80 11.45
C PHE A 44 -18.08 -3.04 10.85
N LEU A 45 -17.93 -2.70 9.55
CA LEU A 45 -16.63 -2.64 8.92
C LEU A 45 -15.72 -1.69 9.71
N GLN A 46 -14.56 -2.19 10.13
CA GLN A 46 -13.67 -1.47 11.04
C GLN A 46 -12.93 -0.36 10.32
N PHE A 47 -12.99 0.84 10.85
CA PHE A 47 -12.16 1.97 10.42
C PHE A 47 -10.87 2.00 11.24
N GLY A 48 -9.74 2.11 10.56
CA GLY A 48 -8.43 2.20 11.20
C GLY A 48 -7.45 3.05 10.41
N THR A 49 -6.17 2.89 10.68
CA THR A 49 -5.11 3.66 10.02
C THR A 49 -5.00 3.41 8.50
N ALA A 50 -5.58 2.33 7.98
CA ALA A 50 -5.71 2.07 6.55
C ALA A 50 -7.04 2.61 5.96
N GLY A 51 -7.83 3.33 6.75
CA GLY A 51 -9.20 3.73 6.41
C GLY A 51 -10.17 2.57 6.53
N LEU A 52 -11.05 2.37 5.54
CA LEU A 52 -11.91 1.20 5.39
C LEU A 52 -11.42 0.30 4.27
N ARG A 53 -11.66 -1.00 4.39
CA ARG A 53 -11.46 -1.97 3.29
C ARG A 53 -12.29 -3.22 3.53
N GLY A 54 -12.99 -3.70 2.52
CA GLY A 54 -13.75 -4.93 2.61
C GLY A 54 -14.56 -5.23 1.35
N PRO A 55 -15.27 -6.37 1.34
CA PRO A 55 -16.08 -6.78 0.20
C PRO A 55 -17.27 -5.83 -0.01
N ILE A 56 -17.60 -5.59 -1.28
CA ILE A 56 -18.82 -4.88 -1.65
C ILE A 56 -20.03 -5.77 -1.33
N GLY A 57 -21.01 -5.22 -0.65
CA GLY A 57 -22.22 -5.96 -0.31
C GLY A 57 -23.17 -5.19 0.59
N PRO A 58 -24.39 -5.70 0.81
CA PRO A 58 -25.34 -5.04 1.69
C PRO A 58 -25.00 -5.30 3.16
N GLY A 59 -25.33 -4.36 4.01
CA GLY A 59 -25.16 -4.48 5.47
C GLY A 59 -23.87 -3.86 6.02
N PRO A 60 -23.76 -3.78 7.35
CA PRO A 60 -22.75 -2.97 8.03
C PRO A 60 -21.32 -3.52 7.92
N SER A 61 -21.13 -4.81 7.65
CA SER A 61 -19.79 -5.43 7.53
C SER A 61 -19.19 -5.37 6.14
N CYS A 62 -19.85 -4.68 5.19
CA CYS A 62 -19.43 -4.58 3.79
C CYS A 62 -19.24 -3.12 3.36
N MET A 63 -18.51 -2.93 2.25
CA MET A 63 -18.46 -1.65 1.57
C MET A 63 -19.76 -1.42 0.80
N ASN A 64 -20.45 -0.34 1.10
CA ASN A 64 -21.66 0.14 0.45
C ASN A 64 -21.89 1.62 0.74
N ARG A 65 -22.86 2.25 0.07
CA ARG A 65 -23.16 3.67 0.24
C ARG A 65 -23.54 4.04 1.69
N ALA A 66 -24.22 3.15 2.43
CA ALA A 66 -24.58 3.41 3.83
C ALA A 66 -23.34 3.46 4.74
N VAL A 67 -22.40 2.53 4.58
CA VAL A 67 -21.14 2.51 5.34
C VAL A 67 -20.25 3.69 4.97
N VAL A 68 -20.11 3.99 3.67
CA VAL A 68 -19.34 5.14 3.17
C VAL A 68 -19.93 6.47 3.65
N GLY A 69 -21.25 6.65 3.55
CA GLY A 69 -21.91 7.87 4.00
C GLY A 69 -21.77 8.10 5.51
N ARG A 70 -21.88 7.03 6.34
CA ARG A 70 -21.60 7.11 7.79
C ARG A 70 -20.15 7.49 8.06
N THR A 71 -19.22 6.94 7.29
CA THR A 71 -17.78 7.26 7.40
C THR A 71 -17.53 8.73 7.03
N ALA A 72 -18.10 9.20 5.93
CA ALA A 72 -18.01 10.59 5.52
C ALA A 72 -18.60 11.55 6.58
N ALA A 73 -19.75 11.21 7.17
CA ALA A 73 -20.35 11.99 8.24
C ALA A 73 -19.48 12.05 9.52
N GLY A 74 -18.84 10.93 9.88
CA GLY A 74 -17.89 10.88 10.99
C GLY A 74 -16.66 11.73 10.73
N ILE A 75 -16.08 11.64 9.51
CA ILE A 75 -14.94 12.48 9.10
C ILE A 75 -15.35 13.97 9.10
N ALA A 76 -16.53 14.32 8.59
CA ALA A 76 -17.02 15.70 8.63
C ALA A 76 -17.17 16.22 10.07
N ALA A 77 -17.64 15.38 11.01
CA ALA A 77 -17.71 15.72 12.43
C ALA A 77 -16.32 15.93 13.04
N TYR A 78 -15.35 15.06 12.70
CA TYR A 78 -13.95 15.22 13.08
C TYR A 78 -13.36 16.54 12.56
N MET A 79 -13.61 16.86 11.29
CA MET A 79 -13.15 18.10 10.64
C MET A 79 -13.70 19.34 11.36
N LYS A 80 -15.00 19.39 11.62
CA LYS A 80 -15.65 20.50 12.32
C LYS A 80 -15.05 20.78 13.70
N LYS A 81 -14.75 19.74 14.47
CA LYS A 81 -14.12 19.85 15.80
C LYS A 81 -12.73 20.49 15.74
N ARG A 82 -12.06 20.47 14.58
CA ARG A 82 -10.70 20.97 14.37
C ARG A 82 -10.63 22.23 13.49
N GLY A 83 -11.77 22.77 13.10
CA GLY A 83 -11.86 23.94 12.23
C GLY A 83 -11.42 23.68 10.78
N MET A 84 -11.37 22.41 10.37
CA MET A 84 -11.12 21.99 9.00
C MET A 84 -12.38 22.19 8.14
N ASN A 85 -12.22 22.56 6.87
CA ASN A 85 -13.35 22.91 6.01
C ASN A 85 -13.24 22.51 4.54
N SER A 86 -12.15 21.81 4.13
CA SER A 86 -11.91 21.47 2.73
C SER A 86 -11.52 20.01 2.55
N VAL A 87 -12.05 19.38 1.50
CA VAL A 87 -11.78 17.98 1.14
C VAL A 87 -11.61 17.83 -0.35
N VAL A 88 -10.63 17.02 -0.79
CA VAL A 88 -10.51 16.53 -2.17
C VAL A 88 -10.72 15.03 -2.20
N ILE A 89 -11.51 14.55 -3.16
CA ILE A 89 -11.92 13.15 -3.31
C ILE A 89 -11.41 12.63 -4.65
N GLY A 90 -10.72 11.49 -4.62
CA GLY A 90 -10.30 10.73 -5.79
C GLY A 90 -10.83 9.31 -5.75
N ARG A 91 -10.77 8.63 -6.87
CA ARG A 91 -11.21 7.24 -7.00
C ARG A 91 -10.37 6.46 -8.00
N ASP A 92 -10.33 5.15 -7.84
CA ASP A 92 -9.94 4.20 -8.86
C ASP A 92 -11.13 3.82 -9.77
N ALA A 93 -10.99 2.75 -10.55
CA ALA A 93 -12.02 2.29 -11.47
C ALA A 93 -12.76 1.02 -11.00
N ARG A 94 -12.71 0.68 -9.71
CA ARG A 94 -13.42 -0.47 -9.13
C ARG A 94 -14.92 -0.26 -9.12
N TYR A 95 -15.66 -1.37 -9.04
CA TYR A 95 -17.10 -1.33 -8.76
C TYR A 95 -17.39 -0.49 -7.52
N GLY A 96 -18.42 0.36 -7.59
CA GLY A 96 -18.84 1.24 -6.51
C GLY A 96 -17.98 2.48 -6.26
N SER A 97 -16.77 2.59 -6.85
CA SER A 97 -15.88 3.73 -6.58
C SER A 97 -16.52 5.07 -6.93
N GLU A 98 -17.28 5.14 -8.01
CA GLU A 98 -18.00 6.36 -8.40
C GLU A 98 -19.12 6.70 -7.43
N ASP A 99 -19.98 5.73 -7.10
CA ASP A 99 -21.10 5.92 -6.16
C ASP A 99 -20.59 6.34 -4.77
N PHE A 100 -19.50 5.74 -4.29
CA PHE A 100 -18.88 6.06 -3.01
C PHE A 100 -18.26 7.47 -3.00
N THR A 101 -17.71 7.90 -4.15
CA THR A 101 -17.21 9.27 -4.33
C THR A 101 -18.33 10.29 -4.19
N PHE A 102 -19.44 10.09 -4.89
CA PHE A 102 -20.57 11.03 -4.83
C PHE A 102 -21.32 10.95 -3.50
N GLU A 103 -21.49 9.78 -2.89
CA GLU A 103 -22.04 9.66 -1.53
C GLU A 103 -21.22 10.48 -0.53
N THR A 104 -19.87 10.39 -0.63
CA THR A 104 -18.95 11.19 0.19
C THR A 104 -19.12 12.68 -0.07
N ALA A 105 -19.19 13.09 -1.32
CA ALA A 105 -19.33 14.50 -1.72
C ALA A 105 -20.65 15.11 -1.20
N GLU A 106 -21.76 14.39 -1.32
CA GLU A 106 -23.07 14.83 -0.81
C GLU A 106 -23.05 15.07 0.69
N ILE A 107 -22.48 14.13 1.46
CA ILE A 107 -22.39 14.24 2.93
C ILE A 107 -21.44 15.38 3.33
N MET A 108 -20.28 15.48 2.71
CA MET A 108 -19.30 16.53 3.02
C MET A 108 -19.86 17.93 2.67
N SER A 109 -20.49 18.07 1.51
CA SER A 109 -21.15 19.31 1.10
C SER A 109 -22.29 19.68 2.06
N GLY A 110 -23.17 18.73 2.40
CA GLY A 110 -24.23 18.95 3.38
C GLY A 110 -23.72 19.32 4.76
N ALA A 111 -22.53 18.86 5.12
CA ALA A 111 -21.84 19.26 6.35
C ALA A 111 -21.20 20.67 6.25
N GLY A 112 -21.23 21.33 5.10
CA GLY A 112 -20.68 22.68 4.87
C GLY A 112 -19.18 22.68 4.52
N MET A 113 -18.62 21.55 4.09
CA MET A 113 -17.24 21.48 3.61
C MET A 113 -17.14 21.98 2.18
N LYS A 114 -16.02 22.59 1.83
CA LYS A 114 -15.63 22.87 0.44
C LYS A 114 -15.12 21.56 -0.18
N VAL A 115 -15.85 21.05 -1.16
CA VAL A 115 -15.60 19.73 -1.75
C VAL A 115 -15.03 19.87 -3.15
N PHE A 116 -13.93 19.18 -3.40
CA PHE A 116 -13.34 18.99 -4.71
C PHE A 116 -13.36 17.51 -5.08
N ILE A 117 -13.56 17.20 -6.36
CA ILE A 117 -13.51 15.84 -6.89
C ILE A 117 -12.51 15.82 -8.05
N LEU A 118 -11.59 14.87 -8.06
CA LEU A 118 -10.69 14.65 -9.19
C LEU A 118 -11.49 14.33 -10.47
N PRO A 119 -11.03 14.74 -11.66
CA PRO A 119 -11.87 14.77 -12.87
C PRO A 119 -12.33 13.39 -13.36
N ARG A 120 -11.61 12.33 -13.01
CA ARG A 120 -11.82 10.95 -13.47
C ARG A 120 -11.16 9.94 -12.54
N PRO A 121 -11.26 8.61 -12.78
CA PRO A 121 -10.42 7.64 -12.08
C PRO A 121 -8.94 7.95 -12.29
N LEU A 122 -8.18 8.06 -11.19
CA LEU A 122 -6.79 8.49 -11.17
C LEU A 122 -5.99 7.71 -10.11
N PRO A 123 -4.66 7.62 -10.29
CA PRO A 123 -3.76 7.02 -9.29
C PRO A 123 -3.86 7.65 -7.91
N THR A 124 -3.70 6.82 -6.87
CA THR A 124 -3.63 7.28 -5.47
C THR A 124 -2.58 8.39 -5.26
N PRO A 125 -1.36 8.34 -5.85
CA PRO A 125 -0.38 9.43 -5.72
C PRO A 125 -0.90 10.77 -6.23
N VAL A 126 -1.72 10.79 -7.27
CA VAL A 126 -2.33 12.04 -7.78
C VAL A 126 -3.25 12.67 -6.74
N LEU A 127 -4.04 11.85 -6.00
CA LEU A 127 -4.85 12.38 -4.91
C LEU A 127 -3.99 12.94 -3.77
N ALA A 128 -2.96 12.22 -3.35
CA ALA A 128 -2.06 12.69 -2.29
C ALA A 128 -1.40 14.02 -2.69
N PHE A 129 -0.95 14.12 -3.95
CA PHE A 129 -0.44 15.37 -4.53
C PHE A 129 -1.48 16.48 -4.53
N ALA A 130 -2.69 16.22 -5.03
CA ALA A 130 -3.77 17.21 -5.09
C ALA A 130 -4.17 17.71 -3.69
N THR A 131 -4.15 16.82 -2.67
CA THR A 131 -4.40 17.20 -1.28
C THR A 131 -3.42 18.28 -0.81
N SER A 132 -2.14 18.14 -1.14
CA SER A 132 -1.09 19.12 -0.83
C SER A 132 -1.19 20.38 -1.70
N ALA A 133 -1.32 20.22 -3.02
CA ALA A 133 -1.32 21.31 -3.99
C ALA A 133 -2.48 22.29 -3.78
N LEU A 134 -3.68 21.75 -3.55
CA LEU A 134 -4.89 22.51 -3.24
C LEU A 134 -4.95 23.00 -1.78
N LYS A 135 -4.01 22.56 -0.94
CA LYS A 135 -4.01 22.82 0.51
C LYS A 135 -5.31 22.38 1.17
N CYS A 136 -5.87 21.25 0.73
CA CYS A 136 -7.05 20.68 1.35
C CYS A 136 -6.72 20.12 2.73
N ASP A 137 -7.67 20.23 3.66
CA ASP A 137 -7.52 19.69 5.01
C ASP A 137 -7.55 18.16 5.01
N ILE A 138 -8.38 17.58 4.13
CA ILE A 138 -8.55 16.13 4.00
C ILE A 138 -8.44 15.74 2.52
N GLY A 139 -7.77 14.62 2.26
CA GLY A 139 -7.83 13.87 1.01
C GLY A 139 -8.52 12.52 1.24
N ILE A 140 -9.38 12.11 0.32
CA ILE A 140 -10.07 10.83 0.39
C ILE A 140 -9.84 10.09 -0.93
N MET A 141 -9.29 8.86 -0.85
CA MET A 141 -9.14 8.00 -2.02
C MET A 141 -10.03 6.78 -1.89
N VAL A 142 -10.96 6.63 -2.82
CA VAL A 142 -11.84 5.46 -2.92
C VAL A 142 -11.13 4.40 -3.75
N THR A 143 -10.58 3.39 -3.08
CA THR A 143 -9.81 2.30 -3.68
C THR A 143 -9.58 1.17 -2.67
N ALA A 144 -9.46 -0.05 -3.18
CA ALA A 144 -8.95 -1.19 -2.40
C ALA A 144 -7.51 -1.59 -2.81
N SER A 145 -6.77 -0.73 -3.54
CA SER A 145 -5.40 -1.02 -4.01
C SER A 145 -5.35 -2.35 -4.79
N HIS A 146 -4.58 -3.32 -4.32
CA HIS A 146 -4.37 -4.64 -4.94
C HIS A 146 -5.31 -5.75 -4.42
N ASN A 147 -6.37 -5.41 -3.67
CA ASN A 147 -7.34 -6.42 -3.22
C ASN A 147 -8.13 -7.01 -4.40
N PRO A 148 -8.80 -8.18 -4.23
CA PRO A 148 -9.63 -8.80 -5.26
C PRO A 148 -10.72 -7.89 -5.82
N PRO A 149 -11.34 -8.24 -6.97
CA PRO A 149 -12.35 -7.41 -7.64
C PRO A 149 -13.60 -7.13 -6.79
N GLU A 150 -13.97 -8.03 -5.91
CA GLU A 150 -15.12 -7.89 -5.01
C GLU A 150 -14.91 -6.88 -3.89
N ASP A 151 -13.69 -6.41 -3.65
CA ASP A 151 -13.38 -5.47 -2.58
C ASP A 151 -13.36 -4.01 -3.08
N ASN A 152 -13.74 -3.10 -2.18
CA ASN A 152 -13.44 -1.67 -2.29
C ASN A 152 -12.95 -1.12 -0.94
N GLY A 153 -12.56 0.14 -0.91
CA GLY A 153 -11.99 0.74 0.29
C GLY A 153 -12.03 2.27 0.26
N TYR A 154 -11.45 2.87 1.32
CA TYR A 154 -11.54 4.29 1.57
C TYR A 154 -10.31 4.75 2.35
N LYS A 155 -9.30 5.26 1.67
CA LYS A 155 -8.07 5.80 2.29
C LYS A 155 -8.30 7.26 2.68
N VAL A 156 -7.77 7.67 3.83
CA VAL A 156 -7.88 9.05 4.34
C VAL A 156 -6.49 9.67 4.53
N TYR A 157 -6.31 10.85 3.99
CA TYR A 157 -5.10 11.68 4.06
C TYR A 157 -5.43 12.97 4.80
N ILE A 158 -4.47 13.50 5.55
CA ILE A 158 -4.59 14.83 6.18
C ILE A 158 -3.54 15.75 5.56
N GLY A 159 -4.00 16.90 5.04
CA GLY A 159 -3.14 17.87 4.37
C GLY A 159 -2.17 18.56 5.32
N PRO A 160 -2.66 19.22 6.39
CA PRO A 160 -1.81 19.99 7.30
C PRO A 160 -1.40 19.19 8.54
N VAL A 161 -1.23 19.92 9.64
CA VAL A 161 -1.08 19.37 10.99
C VAL A 161 -2.44 19.09 11.61
N ALA A 162 -2.61 17.93 12.22
CA ALA A 162 -3.79 17.56 13.02
C ALA A 162 -3.35 16.74 14.25
N ASP A 163 -4.06 16.90 15.36
CA ASP A 163 -3.81 16.15 16.60
C ASP A 163 -2.33 16.21 17.08
N GLY A 164 -1.62 17.30 16.78
CA GLY A 164 -0.20 17.47 17.09
C GLY A 164 0.77 16.75 16.13
N ILE A 165 0.25 16.14 15.05
CA ILE A 165 1.04 15.40 14.05
C ILE A 165 1.10 16.21 12.76
N ASN A 166 2.32 16.37 12.20
CA ASN A 166 2.50 16.89 10.86
C ASN A 166 2.24 15.77 9.84
N TYR A 167 1.14 15.88 9.11
CA TYR A 167 0.74 14.91 8.10
C TYR A 167 1.31 15.23 6.71
N ALA A 168 1.32 16.48 6.33
CA ALA A 168 1.81 16.93 5.03
C ALA A 168 1.26 16.08 3.86
N ALA A 169 -0.06 15.93 3.79
CA ALA A 169 -0.79 15.14 2.80
C ALA A 169 -0.46 13.63 2.80
N SER A 170 -0.24 13.06 3.99
CA SER A 170 -0.05 11.61 4.15
C SER A 170 -1.21 10.94 4.89
N GLN A 171 -1.22 9.62 4.86
CA GLN A 171 -2.26 8.81 5.50
C GLN A 171 -2.28 8.98 7.02
N ILE A 172 -3.48 8.77 7.59
CA ILE A 172 -3.74 8.86 9.03
C ILE A 172 -2.97 7.80 9.82
N ILE A 173 -2.54 8.18 11.03
CA ILE A 173 -1.97 7.27 12.04
C ILE A 173 -2.69 7.46 13.38
N ASN A 174 -2.45 6.55 14.32
CA ASN A 174 -2.92 6.70 15.70
C ASN A 174 -2.31 7.99 16.33
N PRO A 175 -3.07 8.79 17.10
CA PRO A 175 -4.46 8.54 17.59
C PRO A 175 -5.56 9.07 16.66
N THR A 176 -5.26 9.69 15.54
CA THR A 176 -6.24 10.34 14.66
C THR A 176 -7.27 9.36 14.10
N ASP A 177 -6.85 8.15 13.71
CA ASP A 177 -7.76 7.10 13.27
C ASP A 177 -8.78 6.73 14.34
N GLY A 178 -8.38 6.67 15.62
CA GLY A 178 -9.25 6.41 16.76
C GLY A 178 -10.26 7.54 17.00
N PHE A 179 -9.87 8.80 16.81
CA PHE A 179 -10.79 9.94 16.90
C PHE A 179 -11.83 9.91 15.79
N ILE A 180 -11.42 9.65 14.55
CA ILE A 180 -12.33 9.51 13.41
C ILE A 180 -13.27 8.31 13.63
N ALA A 181 -12.73 7.15 14.03
CA ALA A 181 -13.53 5.95 14.32
C ALA A 181 -14.61 6.21 15.39
N SER A 182 -14.26 6.96 16.44
CA SER A 182 -15.23 7.37 17.47
C SER A 182 -16.34 8.26 16.92
N ASP A 183 -15.99 9.19 16.01
CA ASP A 183 -16.97 10.07 15.37
C ASP A 183 -17.86 9.32 14.38
N ILE A 184 -17.33 8.31 13.66
CA ILE A 184 -18.11 7.41 12.80
C ILE A 184 -19.12 6.59 13.66
N ALA A 185 -18.67 6.05 14.79
CA ALA A 185 -19.53 5.27 15.68
C ALA A 185 -20.67 6.12 16.30
N ALA A 186 -20.47 7.43 16.43
CA ALA A 186 -21.49 8.35 16.91
C ALA A 186 -22.61 8.65 15.89
N VAL A 187 -22.43 8.32 14.62
CA VAL A 187 -23.45 8.49 13.57
C VAL A 187 -24.55 7.44 13.73
N ARG A 188 -25.70 7.84 14.25
CA ARG A 188 -26.81 6.93 14.53
C ARG A 188 -27.69 6.64 13.32
N SER A 189 -27.94 7.65 12.47
CA SER A 189 -28.75 7.52 11.27
C SER A 189 -28.14 8.33 10.15
N LEU A 190 -28.01 7.73 8.98
CA LEU A 190 -27.52 8.38 7.76
C LEU A 190 -28.60 9.27 7.14
N LYS A 191 -29.87 8.89 7.23
CA LYS A 191 -31.01 9.73 6.79
C LYS A 191 -31.10 11.06 7.50
N SER A 192 -30.61 11.16 8.73
CA SER A 192 -30.58 12.41 9.47
C SER A 192 -29.41 13.32 9.12
N GLN A 193 -28.44 12.83 8.34
CA GLN A 193 -27.30 13.63 7.93
C GLN A 193 -27.71 14.61 6.82
N PRO A 194 -27.29 15.88 6.91
CA PRO A 194 -27.52 16.83 5.86
C PRO A 194 -26.81 16.38 4.57
N ARG A 195 -27.48 16.53 3.43
CA ARG A 195 -26.93 16.29 2.09
C ARG A 195 -26.87 17.60 1.33
N GLY A 196 -25.77 17.84 0.64
CA GLY A 196 -25.60 18.99 -0.25
C GLY A 196 -25.34 18.54 -1.67
N SER A 197 -25.26 19.51 -2.58
CA SER A 197 -24.95 19.30 -3.99
C SER A 197 -23.86 20.25 -4.49
N GLU A 198 -23.17 20.91 -3.58
CA GLU A 198 -22.15 21.90 -3.89
C GLU A 198 -20.77 21.26 -3.84
N TRP A 199 -20.21 20.94 -4.98
CA TRP A 199 -18.82 20.50 -5.17
C TRP A 199 -18.25 20.97 -6.50
N THR A 200 -16.92 20.98 -6.58
CA THR A 200 -16.20 21.31 -7.81
C THR A 200 -15.55 20.06 -8.37
N ILE A 201 -15.92 19.63 -9.56
CA ILE A 201 -15.12 18.67 -10.33
C ILE A 201 -13.94 19.45 -10.90
N LEU A 202 -12.72 19.02 -10.54
CA LEU A 202 -11.48 19.67 -10.99
C LEU A 202 -11.23 19.45 -12.49
N GLY A 203 -10.42 20.30 -13.09
CA GLY A 203 -9.82 20.06 -14.40
C GLY A 203 -8.60 19.14 -14.32
N GLU A 204 -7.71 19.24 -15.30
CA GLU A 204 -6.48 18.44 -15.37
C GLU A 204 -5.27 19.17 -14.76
N GLU A 205 -5.42 20.36 -14.18
CA GLU A 205 -4.33 21.22 -13.76
C GLU A 205 -3.43 20.55 -12.71
N GLU A 206 -4.02 19.91 -11.70
CA GLU A 206 -3.28 19.18 -10.67
C GLU A 206 -2.64 17.91 -11.24
N VAL A 207 -3.32 17.25 -12.18
CA VAL A 207 -2.80 16.07 -12.87
C VAL A 207 -1.59 16.43 -13.73
N ASP A 208 -1.67 17.50 -14.49
CA ASP A 208 -0.60 17.99 -15.37
C ASP A 208 0.61 18.47 -14.56
N GLU A 209 0.40 19.14 -13.42
CA GLU A 209 1.51 19.54 -12.54
C GLU A 209 2.16 18.33 -11.86
N TYR A 210 1.37 17.31 -11.47
CA TYR A 210 1.92 16.04 -10.98
C TYR A 210 2.77 15.34 -12.05
N ILE A 211 2.27 15.25 -13.28
CA ILE A 211 2.99 14.67 -14.43
C ILE A 211 4.30 15.40 -14.66
N LYS A 212 4.28 16.73 -14.66
CA LYS A 212 5.46 17.57 -14.85
C LYS A 212 6.52 17.35 -13.76
N ARG A 213 6.11 17.22 -12.49
CA ARG A 213 7.05 16.96 -11.40
C ARG A 213 7.63 15.56 -11.47
N SER A 214 6.80 14.55 -11.70
CA SER A 214 7.25 13.18 -11.84
C SER A 214 8.19 13.00 -13.03
N SER A 215 7.88 13.60 -14.19
CA SER A 215 8.75 13.52 -15.38
C SER A 215 10.12 14.18 -15.17
N ALA A 216 10.22 15.20 -14.31
CA ALA A 216 11.48 15.87 -14.00
C ALA A 216 12.48 14.98 -13.25
N LEU A 217 12.05 13.84 -12.68
CA LEU A 217 12.95 12.86 -12.04
C LEU A 217 13.83 12.12 -13.05
N ALA A 218 13.50 12.17 -14.34
CA ALA A 218 14.21 11.47 -15.40
C ALA A 218 14.68 12.42 -16.53
N PRO A 219 15.63 13.32 -16.25
CA PRO A 219 16.05 14.35 -17.21
C PRO A 219 17.00 13.82 -18.31
N ARG A 220 17.40 12.56 -18.28
CA ARG A 220 18.40 11.97 -19.20
C ARG A 220 17.91 10.65 -19.81
N PRO A 221 16.84 10.67 -20.62
CA PRO A 221 16.30 9.45 -21.23
C PRO A 221 17.30 8.76 -22.16
N SER A 222 17.04 7.52 -22.47
CA SER A 222 17.72 6.74 -23.51
C SER A 222 16.69 5.89 -24.28
N ASP A 223 17.17 5.16 -25.29
CA ASP A 223 16.31 4.32 -26.14
C ASP A 223 16.02 2.93 -25.53
N ILE A 224 16.15 2.76 -24.21
CA ILE A 224 15.78 1.49 -23.57
C ILE A 224 14.32 1.15 -23.84
N LYS A 225 14.07 -0.14 -24.11
CA LYS A 225 12.73 -0.67 -24.32
C LYS A 225 12.11 -1.09 -22.97
N ILE A 226 11.00 -0.52 -22.64
CA ILE A 226 10.32 -0.78 -21.38
C ILE A 226 8.94 -1.38 -21.67
N VAL A 227 8.66 -2.56 -21.12
CA VAL A 227 7.31 -3.12 -21.11
C VAL A 227 6.59 -2.71 -19.85
N TYR A 228 5.35 -2.26 -19.97
CA TYR A 228 4.54 -1.77 -18.87
C TYR A 228 3.17 -2.45 -18.78
N THR A 229 2.73 -2.73 -17.55
CA THR A 229 1.37 -3.11 -17.23
C THR A 229 0.82 -2.35 -16.03
N ALA A 230 -0.44 -1.93 -16.09
CA ALA A 230 -1.21 -1.42 -14.97
C ALA A 230 -2.11 -2.47 -14.33
N MET A 231 -2.07 -3.72 -14.79
CA MET A 231 -2.93 -4.83 -14.33
C MET A 231 -4.42 -4.44 -14.23
N HIS A 232 -4.95 -3.85 -15.31
CA HIS A 232 -6.32 -3.31 -15.39
C HIS A 232 -6.62 -2.15 -14.42
N GLY A 233 -5.58 -1.53 -13.86
CA GLY A 233 -5.69 -0.37 -12.97
C GLY A 233 -5.67 0.97 -13.70
N VAL A 234 -5.65 2.06 -12.93
CA VAL A 234 -5.75 3.44 -13.41
C VAL A 234 -4.40 4.09 -13.75
N GLY A 235 -3.28 3.34 -13.66
CA GLY A 235 -1.93 3.89 -13.82
C GLY A 235 -1.56 4.28 -15.25
N THR A 236 -2.10 3.60 -16.27
CA THR A 236 -1.60 3.64 -17.66
C THR A 236 -1.52 5.04 -18.25
N GLU A 237 -2.61 5.79 -18.19
CA GLU A 237 -2.66 7.12 -18.85
C GLU A 237 -1.66 8.08 -18.22
N THR A 238 -1.67 8.17 -16.89
CA THR A 238 -0.76 9.05 -16.15
C THR A 238 0.70 8.68 -16.37
N LEU A 239 1.03 7.38 -16.28
CA LEU A 239 2.40 6.90 -16.49
C LEU A 239 2.87 7.17 -17.94
N LYS A 240 2.05 6.89 -18.95
CA LYS A 240 2.40 7.19 -20.35
C LYS A 240 2.70 8.67 -20.55
N LYS A 241 1.91 9.58 -19.98
CA LYS A 241 2.15 11.03 -20.05
C LYS A 241 3.48 11.40 -19.38
N VAL A 242 3.78 10.83 -18.19
CA VAL A 242 5.05 11.06 -17.47
C VAL A 242 6.24 10.58 -18.32
N PHE A 243 6.20 9.37 -18.86
CA PHE A 243 7.27 8.82 -19.69
C PHE A 243 7.47 9.60 -20.99
N THR A 244 6.39 9.94 -21.67
CA THR A 244 6.45 10.76 -22.89
C THR A 244 7.06 12.14 -22.61
N GLN A 245 6.63 12.81 -21.54
CA GLN A 245 7.16 14.13 -21.16
C GLN A 245 8.64 14.06 -20.74
N ALA A 246 9.07 12.95 -20.11
CA ALA A 246 10.47 12.71 -19.78
C ALA A 246 11.33 12.31 -21.00
N GLY A 247 10.72 12.00 -22.16
CA GLY A 247 11.41 11.65 -23.41
C GLY A 247 11.68 10.14 -23.57
N PHE A 248 11.03 9.28 -22.79
CA PHE A 248 11.08 7.82 -22.99
C PHE A 248 10.06 7.39 -24.05
N ASN A 249 10.52 7.18 -25.27
CA ASN A 249 9.64 6.91 -26.43
C ASN A 249 9.44 5.41 -26.71
N ASN A 250 10.20 4.52 -26.07
CA ASN A 250 10.13 3.06 -26.25
C ASN A 250 9.36 2.38 -25.10
N LEU A 251 8.26 2.98 -24.65
CA LEU A 251 7.34 2.38 -23.69
C LEU A 251 6.30 1.53 -24.42
N ILE A 252 6.32 0.23 -24.19
CA ILE A 252 5.45 -0.77 -24.82
C ILE A 252 4.48 -1.28 -23.76
N THR A 253 3.18 -1.12 -24.00
CA THR A 253 2.13 -1.54 -23.05
C THR A 253 1.69 -2.98 -23.30
N VAL A 254 1.30 -3.67 -22.23
CA VAL A 254 0.49 -4.91 -22.32
C VAL A 254 -0.95 -4.49 -22.54
N ASP A 255 -1.37 -4.44 -23.80
CA ASP A 255 -2.64 -3.82 -24.20
C ASP A 255 -3.86 -4.42 -23.50
N GLU A 256 -3.83 -5.72 -23.23
CA GLU A 256 -4.88 -6.44 -22.50
C GLU A 256 -5.07 -5.94 -21.06
N GLN A 257 -4.05 -5.33 -20.46
CA GLN A 257 -4.02 -4.91 -19.04
C GLN A 257 -3.96 -3.40 -18.85
N CYS A 258 -4.00 -2.61 -19.93
CA CYS A 258 -3.76 -1.16 -19.87
C CYS A 258 -5.03 -0.29 -19.87
N THR A 259 -6.20 -0.91 -20.02
CA THR A 259 -7.49 -0.26 -19.81
C THR A 259 -8.03 -0.67 -18.43
N PRO A 260 -8.49 0.28 -17.61
CA PRO A 260 -9.11 -0.05 -16.34
C PRO A 260 -10.30 -1.00 -16.50
N ASP A 261 -10.28 -2.12 -15.76
CA ASP A 261 -11.35 -3.10 -15.74
C ASP A 261 -11.54 -3.63 -14.31
N PRO A 262 -12.70 -3.40 -13.68
CA PRO A 262 -12.95 -3.79 -12.30
C PRO A 262 -12.97 -5.30 -12.05
N ASP A 263 -13.10 -6.12 -13.09
CA ASP A 263 -13.07 -7.60 -13.00
C ASP A 263 -11.65 -8.17 -13.01
N PHE A 264 -10.63 -7.37 -13.39
CA PHE A 264 -9.23 -7.82 -13.52
C PHE A 264 -9.08 -9.15 -14.29
N PRO A 265 -9.63 -9.30 -15.51
CA PRO A 265 -9.91 -10.59 -16.14
C PRO A 265 -8.67 -11.46 -16.45
N THR A 266 -7.47 -10.88 -16.47
CA THR A 266 -6.24 -11.62 -16.78
C THR A 266 -5.42 -12.01 -15.54
N VAL A 267 -5.84 -11.58 -14.34
CA VAL A 267 -5.13 -11.86 -13.08
C VAL A 267 -6.12 -12.27 -12.00
N ALA A 268 -5.85 -13.39 -11.33
CA ALA A 268 -6.70 -13.84 -10.23
C ALA A 268 -6.62 -12.90 -9.01
N PHE A 269 -5.49 -12.21 -8.87
CA PHE A 269 -5.22 -11.26 -7.80
C PHE A 269 -4.38 -10.11 -8.38
N PRO A 270 -4.87 -8.84 -8.40
CA PRO A 270 -4.21 -7.74 -9.07
C PRO A 270 -3.06 -7.15 -8.22
N ASN A 271 -2.16 -8.01 -7.75
CA ASN A 271 -0.95 -7.64 -7.03
C ASN A 271 0.27 -8.12 -7.83
N PRO A 272 1.19 -7.24 -8.23
CA PRO A 272 2.38 -7.63 -9.00
C PRO A 272 3.23 -8.71 -8.34
N GLU A 273 3.20 -8.84 -7.00
CA GLU A 273 3.95 -9.85 -6.25
C GLU A 273 3.34 -11.25 -6.29
N GLU A 274 2.09 -11.38 -6.74
CA GLU A 274 1.43 -12.68 -6.80
C GLU A 274 1.93 -13.50 -8.00
N PRO A 275 2.11 -14.81 -7.83
CA PRO A 275 2.51 -15.69 -8.93
C PRO A 275 1.57 -15.55 -10.14
N GLY A 276 2.13 -15.35 -11.32
CA GLY A 276 1.39 -15.20 -12.58
C GLY A 276 0.89 -13.78 -12.88
N ALA A 277 0.90 -12.86 -11.94
CA ALA A 277 0.35 -11.51 -12.12
C ALA A 277 1.02 -10.72 -13.25
N ILE A 278 2.34 -10.88 -13.42
CA ILE A 278 3.12 -10.19 -14.45
C ILE A 278 3.48 -11.07 -15.66
N ASP A 279 2.90 -12.26 -15.80
CA ASP A 279 3.27 -13.23 -16.86
C ASP A 279 3.08 -12.66 -18.27
N LEU A 280 2.00 -11.92 -18.51
CA LEU A 280 1.77 -11.25 -19.80
C LEU A 280 2.85 -10.20 -20.10
N ALA A 281 3.28 -9.45 -19.09
CA ALA A 281 4.35 -8.46 -19.24
C ALA A 281 5.70 -9.14 -19.52
N LEU A 282 6.00 -10.26 -18.84
CA LEU A 282 7.20 -11.05 -19.10
C LEU A 282 7.17 -11.71 -20.49
N ALA A 283 6.02 -12.18 -20.95
CA ALA A 283 5.85 -12.71 -22.31
C ALA A 283 6.08 -11.63 -23.35
N LYS A 284 5.46 -10.44 -23.18
CA LYS A 284 5.68 -9.29 -24.05
C LYS A 284 7.13 -8.83 -24.05
N ALA A 285 7.80 -8.83 -22.90
CA ALA A 285 9.21 -8.45 -22.80
C ALA A 285 10.12 -9.37 -23.62
N ARG A 286 9.85 -10.68 -23.62
CA ARG A 286 10.58 -11.64 -24.48
C ARG A 286 10.29 -11.43 -25.96
N GLU A 287 9.03 -11.14 -26.32
CA GLU A 287 8.60 -10.90 -27.70
C GLU A 287 9.31 -9.69 -28.33
N VAL A 288 9.43 -8.59 -27.56
CA VAL A 288 9.97 -7.33 -28.08
C VAL A 288 11.46 -7.12 -27.77
N ASP A 289 12.10 -8.08 -27.10
CA ASP A 289 13.47 -7.96 -26.58
C ASP A 289 13.63 -6.68 -25.75
N ALA A 290 12.87 -6.62 -24.64
CA ALA A 290 12.85 -5.47 -23.75
C ALA A 290 14.06 -5.46 -22.80
N ASP A 291 14.42 -4.27 -22.33
CA ASP A 291 15.46 -4.06 -21.31
C ASP A 291 14.90 -4.11 -19.88
N LEU A 292 13.62 -3.75 -19.70
CA LEU A 292 12.99 -3.59 -18.40
C LEU A 292 11.49 -3.88 -18.49
N VAL A 293 10.94 -4.51 -17.46
CA VAL A 293 9.49 -4.59 -17.22
C VAL A 293 9.14 -3.76 -15.99
N ILE A 294 8.06 -3.00 -16.07
CA ILE A 294 7.49 -2.23 -14.95
C ILE A 294 6.01 -2.59 -14.82
N ALA A 295 5.56 -2.79 -13.59
CA ALA A 295 4.16 -3.03 -13.27
C ALA A 295 3.70 -2.17 -12.09
N ASN A 296 2.50 -1.58 -12.20
CA ASN A 296 1.83 -0.96 -11.06
C ASN A 296 0.64 -1.82 -10.62
N ASP A 297 0.30 -1.73 -9.33
CA ASP A 297 -0.98 -2.22 -8.82
C ASP A 297 -2.15 -1.31 -9.27
N PRO A 298 -3.42 -1.70 -9.09
CA PRO A 298 -4.55 -1.02 -9.70
C PRO A 298 -4.69 0.48 -9.39
N ASP A 299 -4.28 0.95 -8.22
CA ASP A 299 -4.29 2.37 -7.86
C ASP A 299 -2.91 3.04 -8.00
N ALA A 300 -1.94 2.31 -8.57
CA ALA A 300 -0.61 2.76 -8.96
C ALA A 300 0.20 3.44 -7.84
N ASP A 301 -0.04 3.08 -6.58
CA ASP A 301 0.79 3.53 -5.47
C ASP A 301 2.03 2.63 -5.28
N ARG A 302 2.10 1.48 -5.97
CA ARG A 302 3.21 0.52 -5.94
C ARG A 302 3.88 0.39 -7.29
N CYS A 303 5.16 -0.03 -7.27
CA CYS A 303 5.96 -0.29 -8.46
C CYS A 303 6.69 -1.61 -8.32
N ALA A 304 6.41 -2.55 -9.21
CA ALA A 304 7.22 -3.75 -9.39
C ALA A 304 8.05 -3.64 -10.67
N ALA A 305 9.17 -4.35 -10.70
CA ALA A 305 10.01 -4.41 -11.88
C ALA A 305 10.54 -5.83 -12.13
N ALA A 306 10.76 -6.17 -13.40
CA ALA A 306 11.48 -7.38 -13.76
C ALA A 306 12.62 -7.05 -14.73
N ILE A 307 13.70 -7.82 -14.63
CA ILE A 307 14.93 -7.68 -15.40
C ILE A 307 15.28 -9.00 -16.08
N ASN A 308 15.99 -8.91 -17.17
CA ASN A 308 16.60 -10.08 -17.81
C ASN A 308 17.94 -10.38 -17.12
N ASP A 309 17.89 -11.21 -16.09
CA ASP A 309 19.08 -11.62 -15.33
C ASP A 309 19.93 -12.57 -16.18
N PRO A 310 21.26 -12.37 -16.27
CA PRO A 310 22.14 -13.16 -17.16
C PRO A 310 22.23 -14.65 -16.78
N VAL A 311 21.84 -15.02 -15.56
CA VAL A 311 21.92 -16.41 -15.07
C VAL A 311 20.58 -17.13 -15.17
N VAL A 312 19.47 -16.45 -14.75
CA VAL A 312 18.15 -17.09 -14.64
C VAL A 312 17.14 -16.59 -15.68
N GLY A 313 17.52 -15.61 -16.52
CA GLY A 313 16.63 -14.98 -17.48
C GLY A 313 15.66 -13.98 -16.81
N TRP A 314 14.50 -13.77 -17.42
CA TRP A 314 13.53 -12.83 -16.89
C TRP A 314 13.04 -13.21 -15.48
N ARG A 315 13.28 -12.34 -14.52
CA ARG A 315 12.79 -12.47 -13.13
C ARG A 315 12.30 -11.14 -12.59
N MET A 316 11.30 -11.21 -11.73
CA MET A 316 10.89 -10.05 -10.95
C MET A 316 11.93 -9.74 -9.87
N LEU A 317 12.21 -8.46 -9.68
CA LEU A 317 12.98 -7.97 -8.53
C LEU A 317 12.08 -8.03 -7.28
N ARG A 318 12.64 -8.50 -6.18
CA ARG A 318 11.97 -8.39 -4.88
C ARG A 318 11.85 -6.92 -4.50
N GLY A 319 10.84 -6.57 -3.70
CA GLY A 319 10.66 -5.19 -3.25
C GLY A 319 11.89 -4.61 -2.55
N ASP A 320 12.60 -5.44 -1.78
CA ASP A 320 13.89 -5.06 -1.18
C ASP A 320 15.00 -4.81 -2.22
N GLU A 321 15.11 -5.64 -3.28
CA GLU A 321 16.12 -5.42 -4.33
C GLU A 321 15.91 -4.09 -5.05
N LEU A 322 14.65 -3.78 -5.36
CA LEU A 322 14.31 -2.50 -5.99
C LEU A 322 14.51 -1.33 -5.02
N GLY A 323 14.17 -1.49 -3.74
CA GLY A 323 14.45 -0.51 -2.69
C GLY A 323 15.94 -0.23 -2.53
N ILE A 324 16.78 -1.27 -2.65
CA ILE A 324 18.25 -1.16 -2.61
C ILE A 324 18.80 -0.44 -3.86
N ILE A 325 18.27 -0.73 -5.04
CA ILE A 325 18.63 0.00 -6.28
C ILE A 325 18.37 1.50 -6.11
N PHE A 326 17.18 1.87 -5.67
CA PHE A 326 16.85 3.28 -5.42
C PHE A 326 17.72 3.91 -4.35
N GLY A 327 17.85 3.25 -3.19
CA GLY A 327 18.63 3.73 -2.06
C GLY A 327 20.09 3.95 -2.42
N GLU A 328 20.73 3.00 -3.09
CA GLU A 328 22.10 3.12 -3.55
C GLU A 328 22.26 4.27 -4.57
N TRP A 329 21.34 4.36 -5.54
CA TRP A 329 21.44 5.40 -6.58
C TRP A 329 21.27 6.81 -6.00
N ILE A 330 20.29 7.01 -5.13
CA ILE A 330 20.08 8.31 -4.47
C ILE A 330 21.26 8.64 -3.56
N ALA A 331 21.81 7.66 -2.82
CA ALA A 331 22.97 7.85 -1.96
C ALA A 331 24.20 8.30 -2.73
N ARG A 332 24.44 7.76 -3.95
CA ARG A 332 25.55 8.17 -4.82
C ARG A 332 25.38 9.58 -5.40
N THR A 333 24.16 9.93 -5.77
CA THR A 333 23.90 11.13 -6.56
C THR A 333 23.46 12.32 -5.70
N HIS A 334 22.75 12.07 -4.60
CA HIS A 334 22.15 13.09 -3.74
C HIS A 334 22.20 12.66 -2.26
N PRO A 335 23.39 12.54 -1.63
CA PRO A 335 23.53 12.01 -0.27
C PRO A 335 23.08 13.02 0.80
N LYS A 336 21.80 13.37 0.81
CA LYS A 336 21.21 14.35 1.75
C LYS A 336 19.87 13.84 2.28
N GLY A 337 19.46 14.38 3.43
CA GLY A 337 18.21 14.04 4.09
C GLY A 337 18.30 12.74 4.87
N THR A 338 17.14 12.18 5.21
CA THR A 338 16.99 10.93 5.94
C THR A 338 16.47 9.85 5.01
N PHE A 339 17.06 8.67 5.04
CA PHE A 339 16.50 7.49 4.36
C PHE A 339 15.79 6.62 5.39
N GLY A 340 14.74 5.94 4.96
CA GLY A 340 13.99 5.06 5.85
C GLY A 340 13.43 3.82 5.19
N ASN A 341 13.24 2.77 5.99
CA ASN A 341 12.45 1.62 5.58
C ASN A 341 11.68 1.01 6.76
N SER A 342 10.78 0.08 6.45
CA SER A 342 10.03 -0.63 7.48
C SER A 342 10.92 -1.63 8.23
N ILE A 343 10.57 -1.93 9.49
CA ILE A 343 11.29 -2.92 10.32
C ILE A 343 11.39 -4.30 9.66
N VAL A 344 10.49 -4.62 8.75
CA VAL A 344 10.45 -5.94 8.07
C VAL A 344 11.19 -5.94 6.73
N SER A 345 11.56 -4.76 6.21
CA SER A 345 12.38 -4.62 5.01
C SER A 345 13.85 -4.98 5.27
N SER A 346 14.64 -5.13 4.22
CA SER A 346 16.05 -5.50 4.32
C SER A 346 16.89 -4.47 5.09
N SER A 347 17.79 -4.95 5.93
CA SER A 347 18.78 -4.14 6.65
C SER A 347 19.90 -3.57 5.74
N ALA A 348 19.93 -3.94 4.46
CA ALA A 348 20.93 -3.47 3.50
C ALA A 348 20.90 -1.95 3.32
N LEU A 349 19.71 -1.30 3.34
CA LEU A 349 19.61 0.16 3.26
C LEU A 349 20.35 0.86 4.40
N ARG A 350 20.30 0.32 5.62
CA ARG A 350 21.07 0.85 6.76
C ARG A 350 22.57 0.82 6.50
N LYS A 351 23.08 -0.27 5.87
CA LYS A 351 24.51 -0.39 5.52
C LYS A 351 24.91 0.59 4.42
N ILE A 352 24.04 0.79 3.43
CA ILE A 352 24.24 1.82 2.39
C ILE A 352 24.32 3.21 3.04
N CYS A 353 23.36 3.56 3.89
CA CYS A 353 23.36 4.85 4.57
C CYS A 353 24.65 5.07 5.40
N ALA A 354 25.09 4.05 6.14
CA ALA A 354 26.32 4.11 6.90
C ALA A 354 27.55 4.30 6.00
N HIS A 355 27.58 3.67 4.82
CA HIS A 355 28.68 3.83 3.85
C HIS A 355 28.78 5.26 3.31
N TYR A 356 27.64 5.91 3.04
CA TYR A 356 27.60 7.27 2.49
C TYR A 356 27.46 8.39 3.56
N GLY A 357 27.36 8.03 4.85
CA GLY A 357 27.18 9.00 5.93
C GLY A 357 25.81 9.67 5.93
N ILE A 358 24.77 8.97 5.48
CA ILE A 358 23.38 9.45 5.40
C ILE A 358 22.62 9.02 6.65
N ASN A 359 21.74 9.89 7.16
CA ASN A 359 20.85 9.54 8.25
C ASN A 359 19.89 8.43 7.83
N PHE A 360 19.70 7.45 8.72
CA PHE A 360 18.80 6.32 8.50
C PHE A 360 17.82 6.18 9.66
N GLN A 361 16.56 5.94 9.35
CA GLN A 361 15.53 5.66 10.34
C GLN A 361 14.71 4.41 9.94
N GLU A 362 14.63 3.45 10.85
CA GLU A 362 13.72 2.31 10.75
C GLU A 362 12.37 2.69 11.36
N VAL A 363 11.25 2.28 10.72
CA VAL A 363 9.89 2.59 11.20
C VAL A 363 9.01 1.34 11.20
N LEU A 364 7.84 1.42 11.84
CA LEU A 364 6.84 0.35 11.77
C LEU A 364 6.37 0.10 10.34
N THR A 365 5.80 -1.08 10.09
CA THR A 365 5.18 -1.43 8.82
C THR A 365 3.99 -0.51 8.52
N GLY A 366 3.92 -0.03 7.30
CA GLY A 366 2.93 0.90 6.80
C GLY A 366 3.57 2.24 6.42
N PHE A 367 3.44 2.60 5.13
CA PHE A 367 4.10 3.79 4.56
C PHE A 367 3.76 5.09 5.30
N LYS A 368 2.60 5.14 5.94
CA LYS A 368 2.17 6.21 6.85
C LYS A 368 3.20 6.56 7.94
N TRP A 369 4.04 5.61 8.35
CA TRP A 369 5.13 5.86 9.30
C TRP A 369 6.36 6.43 8.63
N LEU A 370 6.71 5.96 7.43
CA LEU A 370 7.77 6.53 6.59
C LEU A 370 7.49 8.01 6.29
N ALA A 371 6.24 8.34 5.96
CA ALA A 371 5.80 9.70 5.71
C ALA A 371 5.91 10.65 6.92
N LYS A 372 6.27 10.16 8.12
CA LYS A 372 6.53 10.99 9.32
C LYS A 372 8.01 11.22 9.58
N ILE A 373 8.89 10.61 8.80
CA ILE A 373 10.33 10.85 8.91
C ILE A 373 10.59 12.30 8.46
N GLU A 374 11.25 13.05 9.32
CA GLU A 374 11.65 14.43 9.01
C GLU A 374 12.73 14.44 7.92
N ASP A 375 12.56 15.32 6.94
CA ASP A 375 13.45 15.44 5.76
C ASP A 375 13.67 14.09 5.04
N LEU A 376 12.59 13.31 4.86
CA LEU A 376 12.63 12.05 4.13
C LEU A 376 13.07 12.30 2.68
N ALA A 377 14.24 11.81 2.32
CA ALA A 377 14.77 11.88 0.96
C ALA A 377 14.48 10.60 0.15
N PHE A 378 14.42 9.46 0.83
CA PHE A 378 14.04 8.18 0.26
C PHE A 378 13.42 7.27 1.32
N GLY A 379 12.35 6.60 0.96
CA GLY A 379 11.73 5.59 1.82
C GLY A 379 11.13 4.43 1.05
N TYR A 380 11.19 3.22 1.62
CA TYR A 380 10.56 2.07 1.00
C TYR A 380 10.02 1.03 1.99
N GLU A 381 9.06 0.26 1.51
CA GLU A 381 8.58 -0.99 2.10
C GLU A 381 8.84 -2.16 1.15
N GLU A 382 9.19 -3.32 1.70
CA GLU A 382 9.44 -4.55 0.94
C GLU A 382 8.27 -4.98 0.05
N ALA A 383 7.06 -4.56 0.41
CA ALA A 383 5.83 -4.77 -0.36
C ALA A 383 5.71 -3.79 -1.55
N ILE A 384 6.81 -3.59 -2.29
CA ILE A 384 6.92 -2.79 -3.52
C ILE A 384 6.41 -1.34 -3.44
N GLY A 385 6.46 -0.75 -2.24
CA GLY A 385 6.10 0.65 -2.00
C GLY A 385 7.33 1.55 -1.85
N TYR A 386 7.42 2.62 -2.63
CA TYR A 386 8.59 3.52 -2.66
C TYR A 386 8.15 4.97 -2.67
N SER A 387 8.93 5.84 -1.99
CA SER A 387 8.89 7.29 -2.12
C SER A 387 10.28 7.77 -2.54
N VAL A 388 10.41 8.20 -3.78
CA VAL A 388 11.64 8.75 -4.36
C VAL A 388 11.59 10.29 -4.44
N ASP A 389 10.43 10.88 -4.20
CA ASP A 389 10.20 12.33 -4.11
C ASP A 389 9.07 12.65 -3.12
N SER A 390 9.38 12.55 -1.83
CA SER A 390 8.43 12.80 -0.74
C SER A 390 7.91 14.23 -0.70
N LYS A 391 8.60 15.18 -1.36
CA LYS A 391 8.16 16.58 -1.44
C LYS A 391 7.00 16.76 -2.41
N THR A 392 6.92 15.93 -3.43
CA THR A 392 5.79 15.91 -4.38
C THR A 392 4.66 15.04 -3.83
N VAL A 393 4.97 13.82 -3.38
CA VAL A 393 3.99 12.88 -2.79
C VAL A 393 4.54 12.31 -1.49
N ASN A 394 3.91 12.66 -0.38
CA ASN A 394 4.31 12.15 0.95
C ASN A 394 3.62 10.80 1.27
N ASP A 395 3.70 9.89 0.34
CA ASP A 395 3.23 8.50 0.42
C ASP A 395 4.01 7.67 -0.62
N LYS A 396 3.65 6.40 -0.78
CA LYS A 396 4.10 5.56 -1.90
C LYS A 396 3.65 6.18 -3.22
N ASP A 397 4.54 6.19 -4.18
CA ASP A 397 4.26 6.65 -5.53
C ASP A 397 4.88 5.71 -6.56
N GLY A 398 4.05 4.82 -7.09
CA GLY A 398 4.49 3.82 -8.07
C GLY A 398 4.84 4.42 -9.43
N ILE A 399 4.31 5.58 -9.77
CA ILE A 399 4.58 6.26 -11.04
C ILE A 399 5.92 7.01 -10.99
N SER A 400 6.18 7.76 -9.92
CA SER A 400 7.48 8.40 -9.73
C SER A 400 8.62 7.37 -9.57
N ALA A 401 8.35 6.27 -8.86
CA ALA A 401 9.29 5.15 -8.76
C ALA A 401 9.59 4.53 -10.13
N ALA A 402 8.56 4.32 -10.97
CA ALA A 402 8.70 3.75 -12.31
C ALA A 402 9.58 4.61 -13.22
N ILE A 403 9.32 5.92 -13.31
CA ILE A 403 10.12 6.81 -14.17
C ILE A 403 11.54 6.99 -13.62
N PHE A 404 11.72 7.00 -12.30
CA PHE A 404 13.04 7.07 -11.70
C PHE A 404 13.85 5.80 -11.93
N LEU A 405 13.22 4.61 -11.90
CA LEU A 405 13.87 3.36 -12.28
C LEU A 405 14.32 3.36 -13.75
N ALA A 406 13.48 3.87 -14.65
CA ALA A 406 13.82 4.02 -16.05
C ALA A 406 15.05 4.94 -16.24
N GLN A 407 15.14 6.02 -15.45
CA GLN A 407 16.33 6.90 -15.46
C GLN A 407 17.58 6.15 -14.99
N ILE A 408 17.50 5.36 -13.91
CA ILE A 408 18.63 4.57 -13.40
C ILE A 408 19.09 3.57 -14.48
N ALA A 409 18.16 2.82 -15.05
CA ALA A 409 18.46 1.86 -16.11
C ALA A 409 19.10 2.54 -17.34
N SER A 410 18.59 3.72 -17.74
CA SER A 410 19.18 4.53 -18.83
C SER A 410 20.62 4.95 -18.55
N ASP A 411 20.89 5.45 -17.34
CA ASP A 411 22.23 5.93 -16.99
C ASP A 411 23.23 4.77 -16.89
N LEU A 412 22.80 3.62 -16.38
CA LEU A 412 23.62 2.40 -16.37
C LEU A 412 23.90 1.90 -17.79
N ALA A 413 22.88 1.84 -18.65
CA ALA A 413 23.02 1.38 -20.03
C ALA A 413 24.03 2.22 -20.84
N LYS A 414 24.09 3.54 -20.64
CA LYS A 414 25.09 4.44 -21.24
C LYS A 414 26.54 4.06 -20.86
N SER A 415 26.72 3.40 -19.73
CA SER A 415 28.01 2.90 -19.24
C SER A 415 28.23 1.42 -19.53
N GLY A 416 27.33 0.77 -20.29
CA GLY A 416 27.36 -0.66 -20.55
C GLY A 416 27.09 -1.54 -19.33
N LEU A 417 26.43 -0.99 -18.33
CA LEU A 417 26.05 -1.65 -17.08
C LEU A 417 24.53 -1.91 -17.02
N THR A 418 24.13 -2.82 -16.16
CA THR A 418 22.75 -3.24 -15.92
C THR A 418 22.34 -2.99 -14.46
N LEU A 419 21.04 -3.12 -14.17
CA LEU A 419 20.55 -3.13 -12.78
C LEU A 419 21.10 -4.30 -11.97
N THR A 420 21.38 -5.45 -12.63
CA THR A 420 22.05 -6.60 -12.01
C THR A 420 23.49 -6.24 -11.58
N ASP A 421 24.24 -5.51 -12.42
CA ASP A 421 25.60 -5.07 -12.07
C ASP A 421 25.60 -4.14 -10.87
N LEU A 422 24.64 -3.21 -10.81
CA LEU A 422 24.46 -2.33 -9.65
C LEU A 422 24.17 -3.11 -8.36
N LEU A 423 23.26 -4.08 -8.42
CA LEU A 423 22.97 -4.96 -7.26
C LEU A 423 24.21 -5.76 -6.85
N ASN A 424 24.93 -6.35 -7.82
CA ASN A 424 26.14 -7.12 -7.53
C ASN A 424 27.24 -6.27 -6.88
N GLU A 425 27.36 -4.99 -7.27
CA GLU A 425 28.29 -4.07 -6.61
C GLU A 425 27.89 -3.81 -5.16
N VAL A 426 26.59 -3.59 -4.88
CA VAL A 426 26.08 -3.40 -3.51
C VAL A 426 26.30 -4.66 -2.69
N TRP A 427 25.99 -5.84 -3.24
CA TRP A 427 26.18 -7.13 -2.56
C TRP A 427 27.65 -7.44 -2.31
N GLY A 428 28.53 -7.08 -3.23
CA GLY A 428 29.99 -7.21 -3.03
C GLY A 428 30.51 -6.36 -1.88
N ARG A 429 29.85 -5.24 -1.56
CA ARG A 429 30.24 -4.29 -0.52
C ARG A 429 29.64 -4.64 0.84
N HIS A 430 28.41 -5.13 0.88
CA HIS A 430 27.61 -5.24 2.10
C HIS A 430 27.22 -6.69 2.47
N GLY A 431 27.53 -7.66 1.61
CA GLY A 431 27.01 -9.02 1.66
C GLY A 431 25.68 -9.14 0.94
N PHE A 432 25.32 -10.35 0.53
CA PHE A 432 24.05 -10.64 -0.12
C PHE A 432 22.94 -10.75 0.93
N HIS A 433 21.98 -9.85 0.87
CA HIS A 433 20.81 -9.83 1.74
C HIS A 433 19.65 -10.60 1.09
N GLY A 434 19.45 -11.85 1.49
CA GLY A 434 18.32 -12.64 1.06
C GLY A 434 17.13 -12.45 1.99
N THR A 435 15.98 -12.06 1.42
CA THR A 435 14.75 -11.85 2.20
C THR A 435 13.64 -12.78 1.71
N GLU A 436 12.79 -13.24 2.64
CA GLU A 436 11.61 -14.05 2.35
C GLU A 436 10.49 -13.72 3.33
N GLN A 437 9.23 -13.74 2.84
CA GLN A 437 8.04 -13.64 3.68
C GLN A 437 7.29 -14.96 3.69
N ILE A 438 6.92 -15.43 4.88
CA ILE A 438 6.03 -16.57 5.09
C ILE A 438 4.74 -16.06 5.71
N SER A 439 3.60 -16.48 5.14
CA SER A 439 2.27 -16.21 5.71
C SER A 439 1.66 -17.50 6.23
N ILE A 440 1.30 -17.53 7.50
CA ILE A 440 0.68 -18.68 8.17
C ILE A 440 -0.75 -18.31 8.51
N ARG A 441 -1.72 -19.00 7.90
CA ARG A 441 -3.14 -18.85 8.25
C ARG A 441 -3.39 -19.53 9.59
N VAL A 442 -4.14 -18.88 10.45
CA VAL A 442 -4.56 -19.39 11.77
C VAL A 442 -6.07 -19.46 11.84
N ALA A 443 -6.57 -20.27 12.79
CA ALA A 443 -8.02 -20.42 12.98
C ALA A 443 -8.69 -19.11 13.39
N ASP A 444 -8.01 -18.31 14.23
CA ASP A 444 -8.48 -17.02 14.72
C ASP A 444 -7.32 -16.16 15.21
N MET A 445 -7.54 -14.86 15.39
CA MET A 445 -6.53 -13.90 15.86
C MET A 445 -6.03 -14.20 17.28
N SER A 446 -6.83 -14.83 18.13
CA SER A 446 -6.44 -15.18 19.50
C SER A 446 -5.35 -16.25 19.52
N SER A 447 -5.28 -17.08 18.49
CA SER A 447 -4.22 -18.09 18.32
C SER A 447 -2.85 -17.44 18.13
N ILE A 448 -2.78 -16.33 17.37
CA ILE A 448 -1.55 -15.56 17.19
C ILE A 448 -1.10 -14.94 18.52
N ALA A 449 -2.03 -14.32 19.25
CA ALA A 449 -1.73 -13.74 20.56
C ALA A 449 -1.23 -14.80 21.56
N ARG A 450 -1.84 -16.00 21.55
CA ARG A 450 -1.36 -17.12 22.41
C ARG A 450 0.07 -17.52 22.04
N LEU A 451 0.37 -17.67 20.76
CA LEU A 451 1.70 -18.04 20.27
C LEU A 451 2.74 -16.98 20.69
N LEU A 452 2.52 -15.72 20.37
CA LEU A 452 3.46 -14.64 20.71
C LEU A 452 3.66 -14.52 22.23
N ASN A 453 2.60 -14.67 23.03
CA ASN A 453 2.70 -14.68 24.49
C ASN A 453 3.47 -15.92 25.02
N GLY A 454 3.34 -17.07 24.35
CA GLY A 454 4.12 -18.26 24.63
C GLY A 454 5.62 -18.01 24.42
N LEU A 455 5.99 -17.44 23.27
CA LEU A 455 7.37 -17.10 22.93
C LEU A 455 7.97 -16.05 23.88
N ARG A 456 7.17 -15.07 24.33
CA ARG A 456 7.59 -14.09 25.35
C ARG A 456 7.89 -14.73 26.71
N LYS A 457 7.05 -15.69 27.14
CA LYS A 457 7.17 -16.34 28.44
C LYS A 457 8.29 -17.41 28.48
N SER A 458 8.48 -18.08 27.36
CA SER A 458 9.45 -19.19 27.24
C SER A 458 10.20 -19.03 25.92
N PRO A 459 11.15 -18.07 25.84
CA PRO A 459 11.94 -17.85 24.65
C PRO A 459 12.70 -19.13 24.26
N PRO A 460 12.65 -19.53 22.97
CA PRO A 460 13.41 -20.67 22.50
C PRO A 460 14.91 -20.37 22.53
N SER A 461 15.73 -21.36 22.87
CA SER A 461 17.19 -21.25 22.76
C SER A 461 17.70 -21.52 21.35
N GLU A 462 16.87 -22.15 20.49
CA GLU A 462 17.21 -22.57 19.16
C GLU A 462 15.96 -22.50 18.23
N ILE A 463 16.15 -22.10 16.99
CA ILE A 463 15.15 -22.12 15.91
C ILE A 463 15.83 -22.67 14.65
N ALA A 464 15.23 -23.65 13.98
CA ALA A 464 15.73 -24.24 12.74
C ALA A 464 17.21 -24.71 12.86
N GLY A 465 17.59 -25.30 14.00
CA GLY A 465 18.96 -25.80 14.25
C GLY A 465 19.98 -24.69 14.52
N ARG A 466 19.54 -23.45 14.81
CA ARG A 466 20.43 -22.31 15.06
C ARG A 466 20.15 -21.65 16.40
N ALA A 467 21.20 -21.32 17.11
CA ALA A 467 21.09 -20.68 18.43
C ALA A 467 20.43 -19.28 18.31
N VAL A 468 19.50 -19.01 19.23
CA VAL A 468 18.91 -17.68 19.39
C VAL A 468 19.86 -16.76 20.12
N LYS A 469 20.31 -15.67 19.49
CA LYS A 469 21.20 -14.65 20.10
C LYS A 469 20.43 -13.68 20.98
N SER A 470 19.32 -13.16 20.45
CA SER A 470 18.44 -12.23 21.17
C SER A 470 17.04 -12.25 20.61
N ILE A 471 16.09 -11.82 21.43
CA ILE A 471 14.70 -11.58 21.05
C ILE A 471 14.32 -10.19 21.57
N ASP A 472 13.91 -9.32 20.64
CA ASP A 472 13.39 -8.00 20.95
C ASP A 472 11.85 -8.06 20.91
N ASP A 473 11.21 -7.73 22.03
CA ASP A 473 9.73 -7.61 22.07
C ASP A 473 9.30 -6.26 21.51
N LEU A 474 8.67 -6.28 20.35
CA LEU A 474 8.19 -5.06 19.69
C LEU A 474 6.98 -4.42 20.39
N ALA A 475 6.38 -5.10 21.39
CA ALA A 475 5.38 -4.48 22.27
C ALA A 475 6.02 -3.55 23.32
N ALA A 476 7.33 -3.70 23.59
CA ALA A 476 8.11 -2.85 24.50
C ALA A 476 9.48 -2.53 23.88
N PRO A 477 9.52 -1.85 22.72
CA PRO A 477 10.76 -1.65 21.95
C PRO A 477 11.76 -0.78 22.72
N GLN A 478 13.05 -1.08 22.56
CA GLN A 478 14.16 -0.36 23.20
C GLN A 478 14.88 0.60 22.23
N ASP A 479 14.50 0.60 20.96
CA ASP A 479 15.15 1.34 19.87
C ASP A 479 14.40 2.61 19.43
N GLY A 480 13.40 3.05 20.24
CA GLY A 480 12.61 4.26 19.97
C GLY A 480 11.45 4.08 19.00
N LEU A 481 11.22 2.87 18.49
CA LEU A 481 10.02 2.55 17.70
C LEU A 481 8.75 2.68 18.56
N PRO A 482 7.61 3.07 17.97
CA PRO A 482 6.32 2.94 18.65
C PRO A 482 6.03 1.46 18.97
N PRO A 483 5.33 1.16 20.09
CA PRO A 483 4.94 -0.22 20.41
C PRO A 483 4.06 -0.85 19.33
N THR A 484 4.37 -2.10 18.95
CA THR A 484 3.56 -2.92 18.05
C THR A 484 3.61 -4.39 18.48
N ASP A 485 2.56 -5.16 18.23
CA ASP A 485 2.59 -6.58 18.56
C ASP A 485 3.49 -7.36 17.58
N GLY A 486 4.47 -8.06 18.10
CA GLY A 486 5.42 -8.85 17.34
C GLY A 486 6.72 -9.10 18.09
N LEU A 487 7.55 -9.94 17.50
CA LEU A 487 8.89 -10.28 18.00
C LEU A 487 9.91 -10.15 16.88
N ARG A 488 11.09 -9.59 17.18
CA ARG A 488 12.26 -9.59 16.30
C ARG A 488 13.31 -10.49 16.92
N ILE A 489 13.67 -11.56 16.21
CA ILE A 489 14.51 -12.64 16.68
C ILE A 489 15.80 -12.64 15.85
N TRP A 490 16.93 -12.67 16.53
CA TRP A 490 18.25 -12.78 15.94
C TRP A 490 18.83 -14.16 16.20
N LEU A 491 19.28 -14.85 15.14
CA LEU A 491 19.92 -16.15 15.24
C LEU A 491 21.41 -16.05 14.90
N ASP A 492 22.17 -17.10 15.20
CA ASP A 492 23.53 -17.26 14.70
C ASP A 492 23.56 -17.31 13.17
N GLY A 493 24.61 -16.71 12.56
CA GLY A 493 24.80 -16.66 11.11
C GLY A 493 24.13 -15.47 10.43
N ASP A 494 24.00 -14.34 11.15
CA ASP A 494 23.43 -13.09 10.64
C ASP A 494 22.02 -13.26 10.06
N ILE A 495 21.17 -13.96 10.82
CA ILE A 495 19.78 -14.23 10.47
C ILE A 495 18.87 -13.39 11.36
N ARG A 496 17.96 -12.65 10.74
CA ARG A 496 16.90 -11.91 11.40
C ARG A 496 15.54 -12.50 11.03
N ILE A 497 14.70 -12.74 12.04
CA ILE A 497 13.32 -13.18 11.86
C ILE A 497 12.40 -12.20 12.56
N ILE A 498 11.36 -11.72 11.87
CA ILE A 498 10.32 -10.88 12.48
C ILE A 498 8.98 -11.59 12.35
N VAL A 499 8.33 -11.83 13.49
CA VAL A 499 7.02 -12.49 13.57
C VAL A 499 6.01 -11.48 14.08
N ARG A 500 4.91 -11.27 13.33
CA ARG A 500 3.86 -10.32 13.69
C ARG A 500 2.48 -10.75 13.18
N PRO A 501 1.38 -10.33 13.84
CA PRO A 501 0.05 -10.52 13.29
C PRO A 501 -0.13 -9.67 12.01
N SER A 502 -0.97 -10.16 11.09
CA SER A 502 -1.50 -9.32 10.03
C SER A 502 -2.48 -8.30 10.62
N GLY A 503 -2.45 -7.06 10.15
CA GLY A 503 -3.38 -6.02 10.62
C GLY A 503 -4.81 -6.16 10.11
N THR A 504 -5.05 -7.03 9.11
CA THR A 504 -6.31 -7.07 8.37
C THR A 504 -6.91 -8.48 8.23
N GLU A 505 -6.13 -9.54 8.50
CA GLU A 505 -6.54 -10.93 8.28
C GLU A 505 -6.08 -11.82 9.42
N ALA A 506 -6.76 -12.97 9.64
CA ALA A 506 -6.35 -14.02 10.57
C ALA A 506 -5.10 -14.76 10.03
N LYS A 507 -4.02 -14.03 9.87
CA LYS A 507 -2.72 -14.51 9.38
C LYS A 507 -1.61 -14.00 10.27
N MET A 508 -0.65 -14.85 10.53
CA MET A 508 0.66 -14.46 11.05
C MET A 508 1.63 -14.28 9.90
N LYS A 509 2.33 -13.17 9.89
CA LYS A 509 3.40 -12.88 8.93
C LYS A 509 4.74 -13.09 9.59
N CYS A 510 5.61 -13.81 8.92
CA CYS A 510 6.99 -14.03 9.32
C CYS A 510 7.92 -13.58 8.21
N TYR A 511 8.84 -12.69 8.54
CA TYR A 511 9.83 -12.14 7.62
C TYR A 511 11.20 -12.66 8.03
N ILE A 512 11.93 -13.20 7.07
CA ILE A 512 13.27 -13.77 7.28
C ILE A 512 14.26 -12.95 6.46
N GLU A 513 15.36 -12.55 7.06
CA GLU A 513 16.51 -11.99 6.37
C GLU A 513 17.74 -12.79 6.72
N VAL A 514 18.52 -13.18 5.71
CA VAL A 514 19.81 -13.85 5.86
C VAL A 514 20.89 -13.05 5.13
N ILE A 515 22.06 -12.91 5.72
CA ILE A 515 23.19 -12.21 5.10
C ILE A 515 24.28 -13.23 4.81
N THR A 516 24.64 -13.39 3.53
CA THR A 516 25.59 -14.39 3.05
C THR A 516 26.59 -13.77 2.07
N ALA A 517 27.55 -14.53 1.58
CA ALA A 517 28.46 -14.04 0.54
C ALA A 517 27.82 -14.07 -0.86
N THR A 518 26.91 -15.01 -1.11
CA THR A 518 26.34 -15.24 -2.44
C THR A 518 24.82 -15.48 -2.40
N SER A 519 24.13 -15.23 -3.51
CA SER A 519 22.72 -15.56 -3.70
C SER A 519 22.43 -17.05 -3.50
N ALA A 520 23.32 -17.94 -3.98
CA ALA A 520 23.14 -19.39 -3.84
C ALA A 520 23.20 -19.85 -2.38
N GLU A 521 24.13 -19.30 -1.60
CA GLU A 521 24.21 -19.56 -0.15
C GLU A 521 22.97 -19.04 0.58
N SER A 522 22.50 -17.86 0.19
CA SER A 522 21.28 -17.27 0.76
C SER A 522 20.06 -18.13 0.50
N GLN A 523 19.87 -18.58 -0.75
CA GLN A 523 18.72 -19.42 -1.10
C GLN A 523 18.76 -20.75 -0.33
N LYS A 524 19.93 -21.39 -0.29
CA LYS A 524 20.10 -22.62 0.50
C LYS A 524 19.72 -22.41 1.97
N LEU A 525 20.18 -21.31 2.55
CA LEU A 525 19.94 -21.00 3.96
C LEU A 525 18.45 -20.70 4.24
N LEU A 526 17.78 -19.96 3.35
CA LEU A 526 16.33 -19.71 3.42
C LEU A 526 15.54 -21.02 3.32
N ASP A 527 15.94 -21.94 2.41
CA ASP A 527 15.30 -23.26 2.28
C ASP A 527 15.45 -24.13 3.53
N GLU A 528 16.63 -24.09 4.18
CA GLU A 528 16.90 -24.79 5.44
C GLU A 528 16.03 -24.25 6.60
N ILE A 529 15.76 -22.95 6.63
CA ILE A 529 15.01 -22.30 7.73
C ILE A 529 13.51 -22.40 7.54
N ARG A 530 13.01 -22.29 6.30
CA ARG A 530 11.57 -22.16 5.97
C ARG A 530 10.70 -23.25 6.58
N GLY A 531 11.08 -24.51 6.38
CA GLY A 531 10.31 -25.68 6.85
C GLY A 531 10.21 -25.72 8.39
N PRO A 532 11.36 -25.82 9.09
CA PRO A 532 11.38 -25.84 10.54
C PRO A 532 10.73 -24.61 11.20
N LEU A 533 10.87 -23.43 10.59
CA LEU A 533 10.23 -22.21 11.11
C LEU A 533 8.70 -22.26 10.97
N LYS A 534 8.18 -22.77 9.85
CA LYS A 534 6.74 -23.00 9.73
C LYS A 534 6.18 -23.96 10.77
N GLU A 535 6.86 -25.07 11.01
CA GLU A 535 6.48 -26.04 12.05
C GLU A 535 6.52 -25.39 13.44
N PHE A 536 7.55 -24.62 13.73
CA PHE A 536 7.72 -23.93 15.02
C PHE A 536 6.61 -22.89 15.28
N LEU A 537 6.09 -22.25 14.24
CA LEU A 537 5.08 -21.19 14.33
C LEU A 537 3.65 -21.69 14.09
N SER A 538 3.42 -22.97 13.78
CA SER A 538 2.11 -23.58 13.58
C SER A 538 1.59 -24.24 14.85
#